data_783e5f8e6fca675eaa276611028831f0
#
_entry.id   783e5f8e6fca675eaa276611028831f0
#
_cell.length_a   1.000
_cell.length_b   1.000
_cell.length_c   1.000
_cell.angle_alpha   90.00
_cell.angle_beta   90.00
_cell.angle_gamma   90.00
#
_symmetry.space_group_name_H-M   'P 1'
#
loop_
_entity.id
_entity.type
_entity.pdbx_description
1 polymer ?
#
loop_
_entity_poly.entity_id
_entity_poly.type
_entity_poly.pdbx_seq_one_letter_code
_entity_poly.pdbx_strand_id
1 'polypeptide(L)'
;MTGRLAVLVNLGKTWALLGGASALLGGVGWLLGGYRLFSIFVFCGLLAAMALYWYADRVVLGMVGARELVETEAAPLFTTASRIAARARMPRPRLYMIRDGHPRVLSAGRGGRGHALVVSTGLLGAAQPAELEGLIAHEVAHAARRDLLVQTIAGVIGATLLETSRAGGWFQRGLLFVLGPIASAIEHALLSPRREYAADLRAAALCDSPHGLADALLRLELANELVSFAGNPALEPLYTVNPFEERGLAALFLTHPPTVKRVARLRALDPDWEQRNEAA
;
A
#
# COMPACT_ATOMS: atom_id res chain seq x y z
N MET A 1 16.95 -0.26 12.54
CA MET A 1 16.35 -1.51 13.01
C MET A 1 16.79 -2.64 12.08
N THR A 2 17.27 -3.75 12.62
CA THR A 2 17.61 -4.94 11.80
C THR A 2 16.35 -5.44 11.10
N GLY A 3 16.44 -5.92 9.86
CA GLY A 3 15.28 -6.35 9.06
C GLY A 3 14.37 -7.36 9.78
N ARG A 4 14.93 -8.24 10.63
CA ARG A 4 14.17 -9.21 11.45
C ARG A 4 13.28 -8.54 12.49
N LEU A 5 13.73 -7.49 13.14
CA LEU A 5 12.95 -6.76 14.14
C LEU A 5 11.75 -6.05 13.49
N ALA A 6 11.93 -5.44 12.31
CA ALA A 6 10.84 -4.83 11.56
C ALA A 6 9.75 -5.85 11.20
N VAL A 7 10.15 -7.04 10.73
CA VAL A 7 9.21 -8.13 10.42
C VAL A 7 8.39 -8.55 11.65
N LEU A 8 9.04 -8.74 12.81
CA LEU A 8 8.35 -9.11 14.05
C LEU A 8 7.38 -8.03 14.52
N VAL A 9 7.78 -6.76 14.47
CA VAL A 9 6.91 -5.64 14.83
C VAL A 9 5.69 -5.57 13.91
N ASN A 10 5.88 -5.71 12.60
CA ASN A 10 4.77 -5.65 11.63
C ASN A 10 3.82 -6.85 11.76
N LEU A 11 4.33 -8.05 12.01
CA LEU A 11 3.48 -9.19 12.34
C LEU A 11 2.71 -8.96 13.65
N GLY A 12 3.36 -8.42 14.70
CA GLY A 12 2.70 -8.05 15.95
C GLY A 12 1.56 -7.05 15.74
N LYS A 13 1.78 -6.00 14.93
CA LYS A 13 0.74 -5.03 14.56
C LYS A 13 -0.44 -5.69 13.84
N THR A 14 -0.17 -6.60 12.90
CA THR A 14 -1.21 -7.32 12.17
C THR A 14 -2.09 -8.14 13.13
N TRP A 15 -1.47 -8.91 14.03
CA TRP A 15 -2.21 -9.73 14.99
C TRP A 15 -2.93 -8.88 16.05
N ALA A 16 -2.34 -7.75 16.47
CA ALA A 16 -3.00 -6.80 17.36
C ALA A 16 -4.25 -6.18 16.71
N LEU A 17 -4.17 -5.82 15.41
CA LEU A 17 -5.32 -5.31 14.67
C LEU A 17 -6.43 -6.35 14.54
N LEU A 18 -6.10 -7.55 14.08
CA LEU A 18 -7.08 -8.62 13.88
C LEU A 18 -7.69 -9.12 15.19
N GLY A 19 -6.86 -9.29 16.22
CA GLY A 19 -7.31 -9.69 17.57
C GLY A 19 -8.15 -8.60 18.24
N GLY A 20 -7.72 -7.34 18.12
CA GLY A 20 -8.46 -6.19 18.64
C GLY A 20 -9.83 -6.04 18.00
N ALA A 21 -9.92 -6.17 16.66
CA ALA A 21 -11.21 -6.18 15.95
C ALA A 21 -12.13 -7.33 16.42
N SER A 22 -11.57 -8.54 16.58
CA SER A 22 -12.34 -9.68 17.09
C SER A 22 -12.81 -9.49 18.54
N ALA A 23 -11.97 -8.88 19.40
CA ALA A 23 -12.33 -8.57 20.78
C ALA A 23 -13.42 -7.50 20.88
N LEU A 24 -13.36 -6.47 20.02
CA LEU A 24 -14.41 -5.44 19.93
C LEU A 24 -15.75 -6.06 19.53
N LEU A 25 -15.75 -6.94 18.51
CA LEU A 25 -16.95 -7.69 18.12
C LEU A 25 -17.48 -8.53 19.28
N GLY A 26 -16.60 -9.20 20.03
CA GLY A 26 -16.98 -9.93 21.25
C GLY A 26 -17.63 -9.04 22.29
N GLY A 27 -17.07 -7.83 22.54
CA GLY A 27 -17.66 -6.84 23.44
C GLY A 27 -19.08 -6.44 23.04
N VAL A 28 -19.31 -6.20 21.74
CA VAL A 28 -20.66 -5.96 21.20
C VAL A 28 -21.58 -7.15 21.47
N GLY A 29 -21.12 -8.37 21.21
CA GLY A 29 -21.89 -9.59 21.51
C GLY A 29 -22.25 -9.73 22.99
N TRP A 30 -21.32 -9.39 23.89
CA TRP A 30 -21.58 -9.37 25.33
C TRP A 30 -22.69 -8.40 25.71
N LEU A 31 -22.64 -7.17 25.19
CA LEU A 31 -23.66 -6.14 25.44
C LEU A 31 -25.04 -6.54 24.94
N LEU A 32 -25.12 -7.27 23.81
CA LEU A 32 -26.38 -7.68 23.18
C LEU A 32 -27.01 -8.91 23.82
N GLY A 33 -26.26 -9.84 24.37
CA GLY A 33 -26.80 -11.10 24.88
C GLY A 33 -25.85 -11.94 25.74
N GLY A 34 -24.96 -11.29 26.46
CA GLY A 34 -24.08 -11.90 27.45
C GLY A 34 -23.12 -12.92 26.83
N TYR A 35 -22.73 -13.94 27.63
CA TYR A 35 -21.67 -14.88 27.25
C TYR A 35 -21.93 -15.65 25.93
N ARG A 36 -23.19 -16.00 25.66
CA ARG A 36 -23.51 -16.76 24.44
C ARG A 36 -23.21 -15.96 23.18
N LEU A 37 -23.68 -14.70 23.10
CA LEU A 37 -23.41 -13.85 21.93
C LEU A 37 -21.94 -13.40 21.90
N PHE A 38 -21.30 -13.17 23.05
CA PHE A 38 -19.87 -12.95 23.13
C PHE A 38 -19.09 -14.04 22.40
N SER A 39 -19.35 -15.30 22.72
CA SER A 39 -18.62 -16.45 22.13
C SER A 39 -18.86 -16.54 20.62
N ILE A 40 -20.10 -16.34 20.17
CA ILE A 40 -20.45 -16.35 18.73
C ILE A 40 -19.75 -15.22 18.00
N PHE A 41 -19.79 -13.99 18.52
CA PHE A 41 -19.17 -12.83 17.90
C PHE A 41 -17.62 -12.92 17.87
N VAL A 42 -17.01 -13.43 18.92
CA VAL A 42 -15.56 -13.72 18.91
C VAL A 42 -15.21 -14.75 17.84
N PHE A 43 -15.97 -15.85 17.78
CA PHE A 43 -15.74 -16.88 16.77
C PHE A 43 -15.89 -16.36 15.35
N CYS A 44 -16.97 -15.62 15.07
CA CYS A 44 -17.17 -14.95 13.76
C CYS A 44 -16.03 -13.93 13.46
N GLY A 45 -15.61 -13.17 14.48
CA GLY A 45 -14.47 -12.24 14.37
C GLY A 45 -13.18 -12.94 13.99
N LEU A 46 -12.87 -14.08 14.61
CA LEU A 46 -11.68 -14.87 14.29
C LEU A 46 -11.76 -15.47 12.88
N LEU A 47 -12.93 -15.94 12.46
CA LEU A 47 -13.13 -16.40 11.08
C LEU A 47 -12.94 -15.26 10.06
N ALA A 48 -13.51 -14.09 10.34
CA ALA A 48 -13.33 -12.90 9.51
C ALA A 48 -11.86 -12.46 9.46
N ALA A 49 -11.16 -12.48 10.60
CA ALA A 49 -9.73 -12.20 10.69
C ALA A 49 -8.88 -13.17 9.86
N MET A 50 -9.21 -14.47 9.91
CA MET A 50 -8.59 -15.50 9.09
C MET A 50 -8.84 -15.25 7.60
N ALA A 51 -10.09 -14.98 7.22
CA ALA A 51 -10.44 -14.66 5.84
C ALA A 51 -9.71 -13.40 5.35
N LEU A 52 -9.66 -12.34 6.16
CA LEU A 52 -8.97 -11.12 5.84
C LEU A 52 -7.45 -11.34 5.67
N TYR A 53 -6.84 -12.11 6.57
CA TYR A 53 -5.43 -12.49 6.45
C TYR A 53 -5.11 -13.20 5.12
N TRP A 54 -6.02 -14.07 4.64
CA TRP A 54 -5.78 -14.86 3.43
C TRP A 54 -6.21 -14.18 2.13
N TYR A 55 -7.22 -13.30 2.16
CA TYR A 55 -7.90 -12.79 0.97
C TYR A 55 -7.87 -11.27 0.83
N ALA A 56 -7.23 -10.51 1.75
CA ALA A 56 -7.21 -9.06 1.69
C ALA A 56 -6.64 -8.51 0.36
N ASP A 57 -5.63 -9.17 -0.21
CA ASP A 57 -5.08 -8.82 -1.53
C ASP A 57 -6.14 -8.92 -2.64
N ARG A 58 -6.96 -9.96 -2.63
CA ARG A 58 -8.04 -10.14 -3.62
C ARG A 58 -9.13 -9.08 -3.48
N VAL A 59 -9.42 -8.69 -2.24
CA VAL A 59 -10.38 -7.60 -1.97
C VAL A 59 -9.85 -6.29 -2.54
N VAL A 60 -8.59 -5.93 -2.27
CA VAL A 60 -7.97 -4.74 -2.85
C VAL A 60 -7.96 -4.79 -4.37
N LEU A 61 -7.51 -5.90 -4.97
CA LEU A 61 -7.48 -6.07 -6.43
C LEU A 61 -8.87 -5.90 -7.05
N GLY A 62 -9.92 -6.44 -6.40
CA GLY A 62 -11.31 -6.23 -6.81
C GLY A 62 -11.76 -4.77 -6.69
N MET A 63 -11.41 -4.09 -5.58
CA MET A 63 -11.77 -2.68 -5.36
C MET A 63 -11.15 -1.73 -6.40
N VAL A 64 -9.92 -2.00 -6.82
CA VAL A 64 -9.22 -1.18 -7.83
C VAL A 64 -9.45 -1.65 -9.27
N GLY A 65 -10.21 -2.72 -9.47
CA GLY A 65 -10.50 -3.27 -10.80
C GLY A 65 -9.25 -3.83 -11.52
N ALA A 66 -8.31 -4.38 -10.76
CA ALA A 66 -7.06 -4.90 -11.31
C ALA A 66 -7.25 -6.26 -11.99
N ARG A 67 -6.67 -6.44 -13.18
CA ARG A 67 -6.56 -7.73 -13.86
C ARG A 67 -5.14 -8.26 -13.83
N GLU A 68 -4.99 -9.56 -13.77
CA GLU A 68 -3.67 -10.20 -13.83
C GLU A 68 -3.04 -10.02 -15.21
N LEU A 69 -1.75 -9.68 -15.24
CA LEU A 69 -0.96 -9.57 -16.45
C LEU A 69 -0.34 -10.92 -16.80
N VAL A 70 -0.29 -11.22 -18.08
CA VAL A 70 0.52 -12.32 -18.62
C VAL A 70 1.83 -11.77 -19.20
N GLU A 71 2.88 -12.60 -19.19
CA GLU A 71 4.24 -12.18 -19.52
C GLU A 71 4.36 -11.61 -20.95
N THR A 72 3.55 -12.11 -21.89
CA THR A 72 3.51 -11.66 -23.28
C THR A 72 3.00 -10.22 -23.44
N GLU A 73 2.23 -9.70 -22.46
CA GLU A 73 1.66 -8.34 -22.53
C GLU A 73 2.64 -7.26 -22.07
N ALA A 74 3.59 -7.61 -21.18
CA ALA A 74 4.51 -6.64 -20.57
C ALA A 74 5.85 -7.30 -20.20
N ALA A 75 6.50 -7.97 -21.13
CA ALA A 75 7.75 -8.69 -20.89
C ALA A 75 8.84 -7.87 -20.17
N PRO A 76 9.08 -6.57 -20.47
CA PRO A 76 10.04 -5.74 -19.71
C PRO A 76 9.70 -5.61 -18.24
N LEU A 77 8.41 -5.46 -17.87
CA LEU A 77 7.95 -5.40 -16.48
C LEU A 77 8.24 -6.71 -15.75
N PHE A 78 7.94 -7.87 -16.40
CA PHE A 78 8.20 -9.18 -15.81
C PHE A 78 9.70 -9.44 -15.61
N THR A 79 10.54 -9.06 -16.57
CA THR A 79 12.00 -9.18 -16.50
C THR A 79 12.55 -8.33 -15.35
N THR A 80 12.14 -7.07 -15.25
CA THR A 80 12.58 -6.15 -14.19
C THR A 80 12.11 -6.64 -12.82
N ALA A 81 10.85 -7.04 -12.69
CA ALA A 81 10.32 -7.57 -11.43
C ALA A 81 11.05 -8.85 -10.98
N SER A 82 11.40 -9.75 -11.92
CA SER A 82 12.17 -10.96 -11.62
C SER A 82 13.59 -10.63 -11.16
N ARG A 83 14.26 -9.68 -11.83
CA ARG A 83 15.62 -9.23 -11.48
C ARG A 83 15.67 -8.61 -10.09
N ILE A 84 14.77 -7.68 -9.78
CA ILE A 84 14.70 -7.01 -8.48
C ILE A 84 14.32 -7.99 -7.37
N ALA A 85 13.34 -8.89 -7.60
CA ALA A 85 12.97 -9.91 -6.64
C ALA A 85 14.15 -10.84 -6.31
N ALA A 86 14.93 -11.24 -7.32
CA ALA A 86 16.13 -12.06 -7.13
C ALA A 86 17.20 -11.31 -6.29
N ARG A 87 17.48 -10.03 -6.59
CA ARG A 87 18.40 -9.17 -5.78
C ARG A 87 17.91 -9.04 -4.33
N ALA A 88 16.60 -8.96 -4.12
CA ALA A 88 16.00 -8.88 -2.80
C ALA A 88 15.89 -10.24 -2.07
N ARG A 89 16.22 -11.36 -2.73
CA ARG A 89 16.00 -12.73 -2.28
C ARG A 89 14.54 -13.01 -1.92
N MET A 90 13.64 -12.48 -2.75
CA MET A 90 12.19 -12.60 -2.61
C MET A 90 11.60 -13.33 -3.82
N PRO A 91 10.46 -14.03 -3.66
CA PRO A 91 9.68 -14.50 -4.79
C PRO A 91 9.23 -13.30 -5.66
N ARG A 92 9.16 -13.51 -6.99
CA ARG A 92 8.62 -12.52 -7.91
C ARG A 92 7.17 -12.17 -7.51
N PRO A 93 6.79 -10.87 -7.47
CA PRO A 93 5.41 -10.47 -7.26
C PRO A 93 4.52 -10.95 -8.40
N ARG A 94 3.24 -11.17 -8.11
CA ARG A 94 2.22 -11.34 -9.14
C ARG A 94 1.92 -9.97 -9.72
N LEU A 95 1.91 -9.84 -11.03
CA LEU A 95 1.76 -8.57 -11.72
C LEU A 95 0.33 -8.39 -12.20
N TYR A 96 -0.22 -7.23 -11.89
CA TYR A 96 -1.59 -6.83 -12.25
C TYR A 96 -1.58 -5.49 -12.94
N MET A 97 -2.62 -5.21 -13.70
CA MET A 97 -2.82 -3.94 -14.41
C MET A 97 -4.20 -3.38 -14.13
N ILE A 98 -4.26 -2.06 -13.95
CA ILE A 98 -5.50 -1.27 -14.00
C ILE A 98 -5.52 -0.43 -15.28
N ARG A 99 -6.70 -0.32 -15.89
CA ARG A 99 -6.92 0.56 -17.05
C ARG A 99 -7.14 1.99 -16.55
N ASP A 100 -6.05 2.69 -16.34
CA ASP A 100 -6.04 4.10 -15.95
C ASP A 100 -4.94 4.80 -16.76
N GLY A 101 -5.30 5.87 -17.48
CA GLY A 101 -4.36 6.67 -18.27
C GLY A 101 -3.35 7.45 -17.44
N HIS A 102 -3.55 7.56 -16.12
CA HIS A 102 -2.63 8.23 -15.21
C HIS A 102 -1.61 7.23 -14.65
N PRO A 103 -0.34 7.64 -14.49
CA PRO A 103 0.69 6.77 -13.93
C PRO A 103 0.41 6.50 -12.45
N ARG A 104 0.15 5.23 -12.13
CA ARG A 104 -0.12 4.76 -10.77
C ARG A 104 0.56 3.42 -10.52
N VAL A 105 1.02 3.22 -9.31
CA VAL A 105 1.53 1.94 -8.83
C VAL A 105 1.07 1.73 -7.40
N LEU A 106 0.67 0.52 -7.09
CA LEU A 106 0.30 0.11 -5.74
C LEU A 106 0.64 -1.36 -5.51
N SER A 107 0.77 -1.73 -4.27
CA SER A 107 0.99 -3.11 -3.86
C SER A 107 0.01 -3.55 -2.79
N ALA A 108 -0.37 -4.83 -2.84
CA ALA A 108 -1.20 -5.45 -1.83
C ALA A 108 -0.73 -6.87 -1.50
N GLY A 109 -1.06 -7.36 -0.30
CA GLY A 109 -0.85 -8.74 0.05
C GLY A 109 -0.03 -8.99 1.31
N ARG A 110 0.42 -10.24 1.47
CA ARG A 110 1.12 -10.72 2.67
C ARG A 110 2.66 -10.64 2.55
N GLY A 111 3.16 -10.13 1.43
CA GLY A 111 4.57 -10.27 1.07
C GLY A 111 4.92 -11.72 0.66
N GLY A 112 6.16 -11.95 0.27
CA GLY A 112 6.58 -13.24 -0.26
C GLY A 112 5.74 -13.67 -1.48
N ARG A 113 5.26 -14.92 -1.50
CA ARG A 113 4.41 -15.44 -2.59
C ARG A 113 3.02 -14.77 -2.67
N GLY A 114 2.61 -14.06 -1.64
CA GLY A 114 1.35 -13.32 -1.58
C GLY A 114 1.48 -11.83 -1.95
N HIS A 115 2.56 -11.40 -2.60
CA HIS A 115 2.76 -10.02 -3.06
C HIS A 115 2.13 -9.83 -4.44
N ALA A 116 1.18 -8.92 -4.54
CA ALA A 116 0.59 -8.41 -5.78
C ALA A 116 1.08 -6.99 -6.03
N LEU A 117 1.67 -6.76 -7.20
CA LEU A 117 2.09 -5.44 -7.70
C LEU A 117 1.14 -5.03 -8.81
N VAL A 118 0.52 -3.89 -8.68
CA VAL A 118 -0.45 -3.34 -9.63
C VAL A 118 0.13 -2.09 -10.27
N VAL A 119 0.13 -2.04 -11.60
CA VAL A 119 0.56 -0.89 -12.39
C VAL A 119 -0.58 -0.40 -13.27
N SER A 120 -0.63 0.90 -13.54
CA SER A 120 -1.60 1.44 -14.51
C SER A 120 -1.07 1.36 -15.94
N THR A 121 -1.99 1.41 -16.91
CA THR A 121 -1.62 1.57 -18.34
C THR A 121 -0.86 2.86 -18.57
N GLY A 122 -1.22 3.95 -17.86
CA GLY A 122 -0.52 5.23 -17.93
C GLY A 122 0.92 5.15 -17.42
N LEU A 123 1.19 4.40 -16.35
CA LEU A 123 2.54 4.19 -15.87
C LEU A 123 3.39 3.44 -16.89
N LEU A 124 2.86 2.34 -17.44
CA LEU A 124 3.59 1.55 -18.44
C LEU A 124 3.91 2.34 -19.73
N GLY A 125 3.05 3.32 -20.07
CA GLY A 125 3.28 4.19 -21.24
C GLY A 125 4.21 5.37 -20.98
N ALA A 126 4.38 5.81 -19.72
CA ALA A 126 5.09 7.03 -19.38
C ALA A 126 6.44 6.80 -18.66
N ALA A 127 6.59 5.70 -17.91
CA ALA A 127 7.77 5.46 -17.09
C ALA A 127 9.00 5.07 -17.91
N GLN A 128 10.13 5.68 -17.59
CA GLN A 128 11.42 5.24 -18.11
C GLN A 128 11.85 3.92 -17.43
N PRO A 129 12.71 3.12 -18.07
CA PRO A 129 13.15 1.84 -17.50
C PRO A 129 13.74 1.95 -16.08
N ALA A 130 14.53 2.98 -15.79
CA ALA A 130 15.11 3.24 -14.48
C ALA A 130 14.05 3.62 -13.43
N GLU A 131 13.03 4.39 -13.83
CA GLU A 131 11.90 4.74 -12.98
C GLU A 131 11.08 3.50 -12.61
N LEU A 132 10.77 2.65 -13.59
CA LEU A 132 10.05 1.41 -13.38
C LEU A 132 10.84 0.46 -12.46
N GLU A 133 12.16 0.37 -12.64
CA GLU A 133 13.03 -0.39 -11.76
C GLU A 133 12.96 0.11 -10.32
N GLY A 134 13.05 1.42 -10.11
CA GLY A 134 12.97 2.06 -8.81
C GLY A 134 11.64 1.79 -8.11
N LEU A 135 10.54 1.94 -8.81
CA LEU A 135 9.19 1.67 -8.28
C LEU A 135 9.02 0.21 -7.87
N ILE A 136 9.42 -0.73 -8.73
CA ILE A 136 9.35 -2.17 -8.42
C ILE A 136 10.21 -2.49 -7.20
N ALA A 137 11.42 -1.92 -7.12
CA ALA A 137 12.32 -2.14 -5.99
C ALA A 137 11.73 -1.62 -4.67
N HIS A 138 11.05 -0.47 -4.71
CA HIS A 138 10.36 0.11 -3.56
C HIS A 138 9.24 -0.82 -3.05
N GLU A 139 8.40 -1.32 -3.94
CA GLU A 139 7.31 -2.24 -3.59
C GLU A 139 7.83 -3.59 -3.08
N VAL A 140 8.89 -4.12 -3.69
CA VAL A 140 9.56 -5.33 -3.20
C VAL A 140 10.18 -5.12 -1.82
N ALA A 141 10.69 -3.91 -1.52
CA ALA A 141 11.22 -3.58 -0.20
C ALA A 141 10.12 -3.62 0.89
N HIS A 142 8.92 -3.11 0.63
CA HIS A 142 7.77 -3.25 1.53
C HIS A 142 7.38 -4.71 1.75
N ALA A 143 7.31 -5.50 0.67
CA ALA A 143 7.01 -6.93 0.76
C ALA A 143 8.03 -7.70 1.61
N ALA A 144 9.32 -7.39 1.49
CA ALA A 144 10.39 -8.03 2.25
C ALA A 144 10.33 -7.70 3.76
N ARG A 145 9.83 -6.52 4.12
CA ARG A 145 9.68 -6.06 5.52
C ARG A 145 8.38 -6.51 6.17
N ARG A 146 7.47 -7.14 5.40
CA ARG A 146 6.10 -7.44 5.84
C ARG A 146 5.25 -6.20 6.17
N ASP A 147 5.63 -5.01 5.73
CA ASP A 147 4.85 -3.79 5.85
C ASP A 147 3.55 -3.90 5.05
N LEU A 148 3.64 -4.53 3.88
CA LEU A 148 2.55 -4.71 2.94
C LEU A 148 1.32 -5.41 3.54
N LEU A 149 1.52 -6.39 4.43
CA LEU A 149 0.42 -7.08 5.10
C LEU A 149 -0.39 -6.12 5.98
N VAL A 150 0.30 -5.32 6.80
CA VAL A 150 -0.34 -4.35 7.71
C VAL A 150 -1.09 -3.30 6.88
N GLN A 151 -0.46 -2.76 5.83
CA GLN A 151 -1.08 -1.79 4.91
C GLN A 151 -2.33 -2.36 4.26
N THR A 152 -2.23 -3.58 3.71
CA THR A 152 -3.36 -4.22 3.02
C THR A 152 -4.54 -4.45 3.95
N ILE A 153 -4.31 -4.95 5.16
CA ILE A 153 -5.38 -5.20 6.14
C ILE A 153 -5.98 -3.88 6.64
N ALA A 154 -5.13 -2.91 7.00
CA ALA A 154 -5.60 -1.60 7.45
C ALA A 154 -6.43 -0.90 6.36
N GLY A 155 -5.92 -0.87 5.12
CA GLY A 155 -6.63 -0.29 3.98
C GLY A 155 -7.97 -0.98 3.69
N VAL A 156 -8.04 -2.32 3.75
CA VAL A 156 -9.32 -3.05 3.55
C VAL A 156 -10.30 -2.74 4.67
N ILE A 157 -9.87 -2.71 5.93
CA ILE A 157 -10.75 -2.35 7.05
C ILE A 157 -11.24 -0.90 6.89
N GLY A 158 -10.33 0.04 6.64
CA GLY A 158 -10.67 1.44 6.42
C GLY A 158 -11.62 1.63 5.24
N ALA A 159 -11.32 1.00 4.11
CA ALA A 159 -12.17 1.06 2.92
C ALA A 159 -13.57 0.48 3.17
N THR A 160 -13.66 -0.64 3.91
CA THR A 160 -14.95 -1.25 4.27
C THR A 160 -15.77 -0.33 5.17
N LEU A 161 -15.14 0.33 6.15
CA LEU A 161 -15.81 1.30 7.03
C LEU A 161 -16.36 2.49 6.21
N LEU A 162 -15.57 3.02 5.26
CA LEU A 162 -16.02 4.12 4.41
C LEU A 162 -17.15 3.70 3.46
N GLU A 163 -17.06 2.51 2.84
CA GLU A 163 -18.12 2.01 1.97
C GLU A 163 -19.43 1.74 2.76
N THR A 164 -19.32 1.20 3.99
CA THR A 164 -20.46 1.03 4.88
C THR A 164 -21.14 2.37 5.18
N SER A 165 -20.34 3.43 5.38
CA SER A 165 -20.91 4.77 5.61
C SER A 165 -21.67 5.30 4.39
N ARG A 166 -21.20 5.00 3.17
CA ARG A 166 -21.87 5.39 1.91
C ARG A 166 -23.22 4.70 1.73
N ALA A 167 -23.37 3.47 2.22
CA ALA A 167 -24.63 2.72 2.18
C ALA A 167 -25.70 3.27 3.14
N GLY A 168 -25.35 4.18 4.05
CA GLY A 168 -26.22 4.72 5.09
C GLY A 168 -27.32 5.70 4.60
N GLY A 169 -27.45 5.96 3.30
CA GLY A 169 -28.45 6.86 2.75
C GLY A 169 -28.42 8.24 3.40
N TRP A 170 -29.56 8.69 3.97
CA TRP A 170 -29.64 10.01 4.60
C TRP A 170 -28.79 10.15 5.88
N PHE A 171 -28.43 9.05 6.55
CA PHE A 171 -27.47 9.04 7.66
C PHE A 171 -26.00 9.06 7.24
N GLN A 172 -25.71 9.00 5.94
CA GLN A 172 -24.36 8.89 5.39
C GLN A 172 -23.36 9.90 6.01
N ARG A 173 -23.77 11.17 6.15
CA ARG A 173 -22.90 12.22 6.72
C ARG A 173 -22.56 11.94 8.18
N GLY A 174 -23.50 11.47 8.98
CA GLY A 174 -23.27 11.10 10.38
C GLY A 174 -22.35 9.89 10.50
N LEU A 175 -22.56 8.86 9.67
CA LEU A 175 -21.69 7.69 9.64
C LEU A 175 -20.28 8.04 9.19
N LEU A 176 -20.10 8.86 8.16
CA LEU A 176 -18.78 9.34 7.72
C LEU A 176 -18.07 10.14 8.80
N PHE A 177 -18.81 10.98 9.54
CA PHE A 177 -18.25 11.76 10.63
C PHE A 177 -17.69 10.88 11.77
N VAL A 178 -18.26 9.72 12.01
CA VAL A 178 -17.82 8.78 13.04
C VAL A 178 -16.81 7.77 12.48
N LEU A 179 -17.14 7.10 11.38
CA LEU A 179 -16.35 5.99 10.84
C LEU A 179 -15.06 6.46 10.13
N GLY A 180 -15.07 7.64 9.52
CA GLY A 180 -13.90 8.21 8.87
C GLY A 180 -12.71 8.42 9.83
N PRO A 181 -12.88 9.17 10.93
CA PRO A 181 -11.83 9.31 11.95
C PRO A 181 -11.37 8.00 12.58
N ILE A 182 -12.29 7.03 12.79
CA ILE A 182 -11.92 5.70 13.32
C ILE A 182 -11.02 4.96 12.33
N ALA A 183 -11.39 4.91 11.05
CA ALA A 183 -10.60 4.28 10.01
C ALA A 183 -9.21 4.93 9.90
N SER A 184 -9.16 6.25 9.85
CA SER A 184 -7.92 7.03 9.82
C SER A 184 -7.05 6.78 11.06
N ALA A 185 -7.63 6.76 12.26
CA ALA A 185 -6.89 6.49 13.50
C ALA A 185 -6.24 5.11 13.49
N ILE A 186 -6.93 4.09 12.96
CA ILE A 186 -6.39 2.74 12.77
C ILE A 186 -5.15 2.78 11.86
N GLU A 187 -5.25 3.46 10.72
CA GLU A 187 -4.13 3.57 9.77
C GLU A 187 -2.94 4.30 10.39
N HIS A 188 -3.14 5.46 11.00
CA HIS A 188 -2.07 6.24 11.62
C HIS A 188 -1.41 5.53 12.82
N ALA A 189 -2.15 4.75 13.59
CA ALA A 189 -1.60 3.95 14.68
C ALA A 189 -0.68 2.83 14.17
N LEU A 190 -1.01 2.25 13.02
CA LEU A 190 -0.31 1.10 12.47
C LEU A 190 0.80 1.49 11.50
N LEU A 191 0.59 2.55 10.72
CA LEU A 191 1.43 2.96 9.60
C LEU A 191 2.23 4.21 9.96
N SER A 192 3.56 4.12 9.87
CA SER A 192 4.45 5.24 10.16
C SER A 192 5.13 5.72 8.88
N PRO A 193 5.23 7.04 8.63
CA PRO A 193 5.97 7.60 7.49
C PRO A 193 7.43 7.13 7.39
N ARG A 194 8.03 6.73 8.51
CA ARG A 194 9.41 6.19 8.55
C ARG A 194 9.60 4.91 7.73
N ARG A 195 8.51 4.16 7.48
CA ARG A 195 8.56 2.95 6.66
C ARG A 195 8.88 3.27 5.20
N GLU A 196 8.36 4.40 4.68
CA GLU A 196 8.61 4.87 3.31
C GLU A 196 10.09 5.18 3.10
N TYR A 197 10.70 5.96 4.01
CA TYR A 197 12.13 6.23 3.93
C TYR A 197 12.99 4.96 4.01
N ALA A 198 12.55 3.98 4.78
CA ALA A 198 13.29 2.71 4.87
C ALA A 198 13.09 1.84 3.63
N ALA A 199 11.92 1.92 2.96
CA ALA A 199 11.68 1.27 1.68
C ALA A 199 12.48 1.96 0.56
N ASP A 200 12.51 3.30 0.53
CA ASP A 200 13.30 4.09 -0.41
C ASP A 200 14.80 3.73 -0.33
N LEU A 201 15.37 3.71 0.88
CA LEU A 201 16.76 3.34 1.08
C LEU A 201 17.06 1.88 0.65
N ARG A 202 16.12 0.98 0.90
CA ARG A 202 16.27 -0.42 0.46
C ARG A 202 16.12 -0.55 -1.05
N ALA A 203 15.20 0.18 -1.67
CA ALA A 203 15.01 0.23 -3.11
C ALA A 203 16.30 0.73 -3.80
N ALA A 204 16.87 1.84 -3.33
CA ALA A 204 18.14 2.36 -3.81
C ALA A 204 19.28 1.31 -3.77
N ALA A 205 19.30 0.47 -2.73
CA ALA A 205 20.30 -0.60 -2.62
C ALA A 205 20.01 -1.82 -3.52
N LEU A 206 18.81 -1.92 -4.10
CA LEU A 206 18.41 -2.99 -5.04
C LEU A 206 18.54 -2.56 -6.49
N CYS A 207 18.56 -1.26 -6.76
CA CYS A 207 18.69 -0.66 -8.09
C CYS A 207 20.16 -0.35 -8.41
N ASP A 208 20.42 -0.08 -9.67
CA ASP A 208 21.73 0.38 -10.12
C ASP A 208 21.96 1.88 -9.78
N SER A 209 20.85 2.65 -9.62
CA SER A 209 20.89 4.07 -9.24
C SER A 209 19.67 4.44 -8.39
N PRO A 210 19.83 5.31 -7.36
CA PRO A 210 18.70 5.84 -6.59
C PRO A 210 17.84 6.86 -7.36
N HIS A 211 18.40 7.45 -8.43
CA HIS A 211 17.76 8.55 -9.18
C HIS A 211 16.53 8.09 -9.94
N GLY A 212 16.49 6.85 -10.46
CA GLY A 212 15.32 6.31 -11.12
C GLY A 212 14.06 6.32 -10.24
N LEU A 213 14.19 5.94 -8.95
CA LEU A 213 13.10 6.06 -7.99
C LEU A 213 12.75 7.52 -7.69
N ALA A 214 13.74 8.39 -7.55
CA ALA A 214 13.51 9.81 -7.28
C ALA A 214 12.69 10.48 -8.41
N ASP A 215 13.05 10.20 -9.67
CA ASP A 215 12.37 10.74 -10.85
C ASP A 215 10.96 10.15 -10.99
N ALA A 216 10.80 8.85 -10.70
CA ALA A 216 9.50 8.20 -10.67
C ALA A 216 8.55 8.84 -9.65
N LEU A 217 9.03 9.12 -8.44
CA LEU A 217 8.23 9.77 -7.39
C LEU A 217 7.74 11.16 -7.83
N LEU A 218 8.62 11.97 -8.44
CA LEU A 218 8.25 13.28 -8.98
C LEU A 218 7.22 13.17 -10.10
N ARG A 219 7.39 12.21 -11.00
CA ARG A 219 6.44 11.96 -12.10
C ARG A 219 5.07 11.57 -11.58
N LEU A 220 5.00 10.69 -10.57
CA LEU A 220 3.74 10.27 -9.96
C LEU A 220 3.06 11.42 -9.23
N GLU A 221 3.81 12.24 -8.49
CA GLU A 221 3.27 13.42 -7.80
C GLU A 221 2.69 14.43 -8.78
N LEU A 222 3.45 14.79 -9.83
CA LEU A 222 2.99 15.72 -10.86
C LEU A 222 1.72 15.21 -11.58
N ALA A 223 1.65 13.91 -11.87
CA ALA A 223 0.46 13.32 -12.48
C ALA A 223 -0.76 13.39 -11.55
N ASN A 224 -0.57 13.23 -10.25
CA ASN A 224 -1.65 13.32 -9.25
C ASN A 224 -2.13 14.76 -9.02
N GLU A 225 -1.25 15.77 -9.17
CA GLU A 225 -1.65 17.18 -9.13
C GLU A 225 -2.55 17.59 -10.30
N LEU A 226 -2.34 16.97 -11.47
CA LEU A 226 -3.09 17.30 -12.69
C LEU A 226 -4.50 16.70 -12.71
N VAL A 227 -4.71 15.56 -12.07
CA VAL A 227 -5.99 14.84 -12.09
C VAL A 227 -6.28 14.17 -10.76
N SER A 228 -7.39 14.55 -10.15
CA SER A 228 -7.89 13.93 -8.92
C SER A 228 -8.31 12.48 -9.17
N PHE A 229 -7.96 11.59 -8.25
CA PHE A 229 -8.36 10.20 -8.28
C PHE A 229 -9.64 9.95 -7.48
N ALA A 230 -10.66 9.41 -8.16
CA ALA A 230 -11.96 9.10 -7.56
C ALA A 230 -12.00 7.69 -6.95
N GLY A 231 -10.99 7.32 -6.16
CA GLY A 231 -10.91 6.04 -5.46
C GLY A 231 -11.37 6.10 -4.00
N ASN A 232 -11.17 5.00 -3.27
CA ASN A 232 -11.41 4.98 -1.83
C ASN A 232 -10.14 5.48 -1.10
N PRO A 233 -10.20 6.61 -0.36
CA PRO A 233 -9.02 7.23 0.24
C PRO A 233 -8.36 6.37 1.33
N ALA A 234 -9.06 5.42 1.94
CA ALA A 234 -8.45 4.47 2.88
C ALA A 234 -7.49 3.47 2.20
N LEU A 235 -7.43 3.43 0.87
CA LEU A 235 -6.42 2.67 0.13
C LEU A 235 -5.14 3.47 -0.13
N GLU A 236 -5.06 4.74 0.31
CA GLU A 236 -3.88 5.60 0.17
C GLU A 236 -2.57 4.88 0.58
N PRO A 237 -2.52 4.16 1.71
CA PRO A 237 -1.28 3.55 2.16
C PRO A 237 -0.71 2.46 1.24
N LEU A 238 -1.49 1.98 0.26
CA LEU A 238 -1.09 0.96 -0.70
C LEU A 238 -0.44 1.54 -1.95
N TYR A 239 -0.63 2.83 -2.22
CA TYR A 239 -0.01 3.52 -3.35
C TYR A 239 1.41 3.97 -2.98
N THR A 240 2.31 4.02 -3.94
CA THR A 240 3.69 4.51 -3.72
C THR A 240 3.75 6.01 -3.50
N VAL A 241 2.83 6.75 -4.13
CA VAL A 241 2.57 8.19 -3.93
C VAL A 241 1.08 8.38 -3.77
N ASN A 242 0.69 9.26 -2.85
CA ASN A 242 -0.72 9.57 -2.60
C ASN A 242 -1.43 10.03 -3.88
N PRO A 243 -2.46 9.29 -4.39
CA PRO A 243 -3.20 9.70 -5.58
C PRO A 243 -4.41 10.58 -5.28
N PHE A 244 -4.71 10.86 -4.00
CA PHE A 244 -5.91 11.56 -3.57
C PHE A 244 -5.60 13.04 -3.29
N GLU A 245 -6.62 13.90 -3.43
CA GLU A 245 -6.51 15.29 -2.99
C GLU A 245 -6.27 15.39 -1.49
N GLU A 246 -5.36 16.27 -1.07
CA GLU A 246 -5.04 16.52 0.34
C GLU A 246 -6.10 17.40 1.02
N ARG A 247 -7.39 17.19 0.69
CA ARG A 247 -8.52 17.97 1.19
C ARG A 247 -9.67 17.07 1.64
N GLY A 248 -10.47 17.61 2.55
CA GLY A 248 -11.68 16.94 3.02
C GLY A 248 -11.39 15.60 3.71
N LEU A 249 -12.18 14.57 3.39
CA LEU A 249 -12.05 13.24 3.99
C LEU A 249 -10.71 12.58 3.66
N ALA A 250 -10.17 12.78 2.46
CA ALA A 250 -8.91 12.18 2.05
C ALA A 250 -7.71 12.66 2.89
N ALA A 251 -7.74 13.92 3.37
CA ALA A 251 -6.70 14.45 4.24
C ALA A 251 -6.53 13.66 5.55
N LEU A 252 -7.57 12.95 5.99
CA LEU A 252 -7.50 12.10 7.19
C LEU A 252 -6.62 10.85 6.97
N PHE A 253 -6.40 10.43 5.73
CA PHE A 253 -5.72 9.17 5.38
C PHE A 253 -4.28 9.37 4.88
N LEU A 254 -3.71 10.57 5.02
CA LEU A 254 -2.35 10.87 4.59
C LEU A 254 -1.32 10.17 5.48
N THR A 255 -0.78 9.05 5.01
CA THR A 255 0.23 8.27 5.74
C THR A 255 1.63 8.39 5.15
N HIS A 256 1.76 8.94 3.94
CA HIS A 256 3.03 9.11 3.26
C HIS A 256 3.75 10.40 3.67
N PRO A 257 5.10 10.38 3.76
CA PRO A 257 5.88 11.61 3.92
C PRO A 257 5.88 12.40 2.60
N PRO A 258 6.07 13.74 2.65
CA PRO A 258 6.14 14.56 1.45
C PRO A 258 7.17 14.03 0.44
N THR A 259 6.79 13.92 -0.83
CA THR A 259 7.62 13.39 -1.92
C THR A 259 8.93 14.16 -2.06
N VAL A 260 8.89 15.48 -1.92
CA VAL A 260 10.10 16.32 -1.96
C VAL A 260 11.17 15.87 -0.96
N LYS A 261 10.75 15.45 0.26
CA LYS A 261 11.69 14.95 1.28
C LYS A 261 12.23 13.56 0.93
N ARG A 262 11.41 12.71 0.29
CA ARG A 262 11.85 11.39 -0.21
C ARG A 262 12.89 11.56 -1.31
N VAL A 263 12.58 12.38 -2.30
CA VAL A 263 13.46 12.70 -3.45
C VAL A 263 14.80 13.28 -2.98
N ALA A 264 14.78 14.30 -2.10
CA ALA A 264 16.00 14.90 -1.58
C ALA A 264 16.92 13.86 -0.90
N ARG A 265 16.33 12.91 -0.15
CA ARG A 265 17.10 11.83 0.49
C ARG A 265 17.67 10.83 -0.50
N LEU A 266 16.93 10.47 -1.53
CA LEU A 266 17.38 9.56 -2.58
C LEU A 266 18.53 10.17 -3.37
N ARG A 267 18.41 11.43 -3.80
CA ARG A 267 19.46 12.15 -4.52
C ARG A 267 20.73 12.32 -3.70
N ALA A 268 20.61 12.53 -2.38
CA ALA A 268 21.75 12.61 -1.47
C ALA A 268 22.55 11.30 -1.31
N LEU A 269 22.02 10.15 -1.78
CA LEU A 269 22.76 8.89 -1.79
C LEU A 269 23.81 8.81 -2.90
N ASP A 270 23.66 9.60 -3.96
CA ASP A 270 24.59 9.68 -5.08
C ASP A 270 24.61 11.11 -5.66
N PRO A 271 25.25 12.06 -4.97
CA PRO A 271 25.20 13.48 -5.32
C PRO A 271 25.92 13.81 -6.64
N ASP A 272 26.90 13.00 -7.06
CA ASP A 272 27.72 13.26 -8.24
C ASP A 272 27.13 12.66 -9.53
N TRP A 273 25.93 12.10 -9.47
CA TRP A 273 25.30 11.42 -10.59
C TRP A 273 25.03 12.34 -11.79
N GLU A 274 24.55 13.56 -11.55
CA GLU A 274 24.27 14.54 -12.60
C GLU A 274 25.55 14.87 -13.38
N GLN A 275 26.64 15.13 -12.66
CA GLN A 275 27.94 15.45 -13.28
C GLN A 275 28.47 14.29 -14.13
N ARG A 276 28.27 13.03 -13.69
CA ARG A 276 28.69 11.86 -14.45
C ARG A 276 27.86 11.62 -15.70
N ASN A 277 26.57 11.93 -15.67
CA ASN A 277 25.67 11.77 -16.83
C ASN A 277 25.84 12.89 -17.86
N GLU A 278 26.21 14.11 -17.46
CA GLU A 278 26.52 15.19 -18.38
C GLU A 278 27.87 15.00 -19.11
N ALA A 279 28.73 14.17 -18.54
CA ALA A 279 30.06 13.86 -19.08
C ALA A 279 30.08 12.62 -20.01
N ALA A 280 28.96 11.86 -20.09
CA ALA A 280 28.85 10.63 -20.88
C ALA A 280 28.06 10.85 -22.18
#